data_5d51b303e9be9421d9a9daef87f25651
#
_entry.id   5d51b303e9be9421d9a9daef87f25651
#
_cell.length_a   1.000
_cell.length_b   1.000
_cell.length_c   1.000
_cell.angle_alpha   90.00
_cell.angle_beta   90.00
_cell.angle_gamma   90.00
#
_symmetry.space_group_name_H-M   'P 1'
#
loop_
_entity.id
_entity.type
_entity.pdbx_description
1 polymer ?
#
loop_
_entity_poly.entity_id
_entity_poly.type
_entity_poly.pdbx_seq_one_letter_code
_entity_poly.pdbx_strand_id
1 'polypeptide(L)'
;PFNDRIVPHNMPRDIWITDTTFRDGQQSRAPYTTEQIVTIYDYLHKLGGPNGMIRASEFFLYSKKDRDAVYKCMERGYQFPEVTSWIRASKEDFKLVKEIGMKETGILVSCSDYHIFLKLKMTRKQAMEHYLSIVRDCLEEGISVRCHLEDITRADIYGYVVPFCLELMKLMEEYKIPIKVRACDTMGYGVNYSGAVIPRSVQGIIYAIHTHAGVPHSLIEWHGHNDFYKAVVNSTTAWLYGCS
;
A
#
# COMPACT_ATOMS: atom_id res chain seq x y z
N PRO A 1 -16.53 7.08 16.38
CA PRO A 1 -17.16 8.21 15.70
C PRO A 1 -18.31 7.83 14.78
N PHE A 2 -18.38 6.58 14.30
CA PHE A 2 -19.44 6.12 13.40
C PHE A 2 -20.37 5.08 14.03
N ASN A 3 -20.36 4.95 15.35
CA ASN A 3 -21.11 3.89 16.03
C ASN A 3 -22.62 3.89 15.68
N ASP A 4 -23.17 5.08 15.47
CA ASP A 4 -24.60 5.26 15.15
C ASP A 4 -24.81 5.94 13.78
N ARG A 5 -23.80 5.95 12.90
CA ARG A 5 -23.86 6.63 11.61
C ARG A 5 -23.50 5.69 10.47
N ILE A 6 -24.23 5.84 9.39
CA ILE A 6 -23.90 5.22 8.10
C ILE A 6 -22.88 6.12 7.40
N VAL A 7 -21.73 5.57 7.06
CA VAL A 7 -20.74 6.26 6.24
C VAL A 7 -21.31 6.43 4.82
N PRO A 8 -21.31 7.63 4.23
CA PRO A 8 -21.83 7.84 2.88
C PRO A 8 -20.92 7.21 1.83
N HIS A 9 -21.49 6.71 0.75
CA HIS A 9 -20.72 6.30 -0.43
C HIS A 9 -19.99 7.53 -1.00
N ASN A 10 -18.77 7.31 -1.43
CA ASN A 10 -17.91 8.33 -2.02
C ASN A 10 -16.97 7.69 -3.05
N MET A 11 -17.55 7.08 -4.08
CA MET A 11 -16.80 6.33 -5.07
C MET A 11 -15.87 7.25 -5.86
N PRO A 12 -14.60 6.89 -6.06
CA PRO A 12 -13.67 7.66 -6.87
C PRO A 12 -14.08 7.62 -8.35
N ARG A 13 -13.59 8.59 -9.11
CA ARG A 13 -13.83 8.65 -10.56
C ARG A 13 -13.22 7.45 -11.29
N ASP A 14 -12.01 7.08 -10.90
CA ASP A 14 -11.23 6.02 -11.52
C ASP A 14 -10.90 4.95 -10.48
N ILE A 15 -10.92 3.71 -10.90
CA ILE A 15 -10.58 2.53 -10.09
C ILE A 15 -9.41 1.84 -10.76
N TRP A 16 -8.34 1.62 -9.99
CA TRP A 16 -7.10 1.02 -10.48
C TRP A 16 -6.77 -0.26 -9.71
N ILE A 17 -5.99 -1.12 -10.34
CA ILE A 17 -5.50 -2.36 -9.72
C ILE A 17 -3.98 -2.29 -9.61
N THR A 18 -3.46 -2.56 -8.42
CA THR A 18 -2.04 -2.86 -8.23
C THR A 18 -1.88 -4.36 -8.07
N ASP A 19 -1.08 -4.97 -8.94
CA ASP A 19 -0.70 -6.37 -8.83
C ASP A 19 0.40 -6.55 -7.76
N THR A 20 0.24 -7.55 -6.91
CA THR A 20 1.22 -7.93 -5.87
C THR A 20 1.71 -9.37 -6.01
N THR A 21 1.51 -9.99 -7.16
CA THR A 21 1.88 -11.38 -7.44
C THR A 21 3.38 -11.63 -7.19
N PHE A 22 4.23 -10.68 -7.57
CA PHE A 22 5.69 -10.82 -7.47
C PHE A 22 6.26 -10.41 -6.10
N ARG A 23 5.43 -9.89 -5.23
CA ARG A 23 5.78 -9.58 -3.85
C ARG A 23 5.01 -10.48 -2.89
N ASP A 24 3.76 -10.19 -2.63
CA ASP A 24 2.94 -10.91 -1.65
C ASP A 24 2.60 -12.33 -2.12
N GLY A 25 2.25 -12.48 -3.37
CA GLY A 25 1.92 -13.77 -3.96
C GLY A 25 3.06 -14.79 -3.92
N GLN A 26 4.33 -14.35 -3.96
CA GLN A 26 5.48 -15.25 -3.84
C GLN A 26 5.70 -15.79 -2.41
N GLN A 27 5.09 -15.20 -1.38
CA GLN A 27 5.26 -15.66 0.00
C GLN A 27 4.50 -16.96 0.29
N SER A 28 3.46 -17.27 -0.49
CA SER A 28 2.59 -18.44 -0.28
C SER A 28 2.95 -19.66 -1.13
N ARG A 29 4.03 -19.58 -1.93
CA ARG A 29 4.42 -20.63 -2.89
C ARG A 29 5.92 -20.65 -3.14
N ALA A 30 6.39 -21.65 -3.89
CA ALA A 30 7.76 -21.63 -4.43
C ALA A 30 7.95 -20.38 -5.30
N PRO A 31 9.06 -19.63 -5.14
CA PRO A 31 9.33 -18.42 -5.91
C PRO A 31 9.32 -18.68 -7.42
N TYR A 32 8.77 -17.73 -8.18
CA TYR A 32 8.83 -17.78 -9.65
C TYR A 32 10.26 -17.65 -10.15
N THR A 33 10.55 -18.23 -11.32
CA THR A 33 11.78 -17.93 -12.04
C THR A 33 11.70 -16.53 -12.65
N THR A 34 12.84 -15.97 -13.05
CA THR A 34 12.90 -14.68 -13.76
C THR A 34 12.02 -14.69 -15.01
N GLU A 35 12.06 -15.77 -15.79
CA GLU A 35 11.29 -15.93 -17.04
C GLU A 35 9.79 -15.98 -16.77
N GLN A 36 9.37 -16.67 -15.71
CA GLN A 36 7.96 -16.72 -15.30
C GLN A 36 7.47 -15.33 -14.87
N ILE A 37 8.26 -14.59 -14.09
CA ILE A 37 7.92 -13.23 -13.67
C ILE A 37 7.70 -12.33 -14.89
N VAL A 38 8.64 -12.33 -15.83
CA VAL A 38 8.56 -11.51 -17.05
C VAL A 38 7.35 -11.90 -17.90
N THR A 39 7.09 -13.20 -18.07
CA THR A 39 5.93 -13.69 -18.82
C THR A 39 4.61 -13.25 -18.19
N ILE A 40 4.49 -13.38 -16.86
CA ILE A 40 3.29 -12.93 -16.14
C ILE A 40 3.14 -11.40 -16.25
N TYR A 41 4.23 -10.65 -16.15
CA TYR A 41 4.23 -9.19 -16.31
C TYR A 41 3.73 -8.76 -17.70
N ASP A 42 4.18 -9.46 -18.76
CA ASP A 42 3.69 -9.25 -20.13
C ASP A 42 2.17 -9.56 -20.24
N TYR A 43 1.66 -10.56 -19.51
CA TYR A 43 0.21 -10.82 -19.44
C TYR A 43 -0.55 -9.76 -18.64
N LEU A 44 0.01 -9.26 -17.55
CA LEU A 44 -0.61 -8.17 -16.77
C LEU A 44 -0.73 -6.89 -17.62
N HIS A 45 0.28 -6.59 -18.43
CA HIS A 45 0.21 -5.48 -19.39
C HIS A 45 -0.96 -5.66 -20.38
N LYS A 46 -1.08 -6.85 -20.99
CA LYS A 46 -2.17 -7.15 -21.93
C LYS A 46 -3.54 -7.11 -21.26
N LEU A 47 -3.65 -7.67 -20.05
CA LEU A 47 -4.87 -7.71 -19.26
C LEU A 47 -5.32 -6.31 -18.84
N GLY A 48 -4.38 -5.43 -18.49
CA GLY A 48 -4.65 -4.04 -18.13
C GLY A 48 -5.21 -3.19 -19.28
N GLY A 49 -4.99 -3.64 -20.51
CA GLY A 49 -5.49 -2.98 -21.72
C GLY A 49 -4.87 -1.60 -21.97
N PRO A 50 -5.38 -0.86 -22.98
CA PRO A 50 -4.76 0.39 -23.43
C PRO A 50 -4.82 1.51 -22.38
N ASN A 51 -5.77 1.45 -21.46
CA ASN A 51 -5.94 2.44 -20.39
C ASN A 51 -5.14 2.10 -19.12
N GLY A 52 -4.44 0.95 -19.09
CA GLY A 52 -3.65 0.51 -17.96
C GLY A 52 -4.48 0.32 -16.68
N MET A 53 -5.56 -0.46 -16.75
CA MET A 53 -6.38 -0.78 -15.58
C MET A 53 -5.54 -1.41 -14.46
N ILE A 54 -4.58 -2.27 -14.81
CA ILE A 54 -3.54 -2.72 -13.89
C ILE A 54 -2.45 -1.64 -13.91
N ARG A 55 -2.48 -0.77 -12.90
CA ARG A 55 -1.68 0.46 -12.86
C ARG A 55 -0.24 0.22 -12.44
N ALA A 56 -0.01 -0.67 -11.51
CA ALA A 56 1.32 -0.99 -10.99
C ALA A 56 1.47 -2.48 -10.70
N SER A 57 2.69 -2.96 -10.73
CA SER A 57 3.08 -4.29 -10.27
C SER A 57 4.23 -4.16 -9.28
N GLU A 58 4.12 -4.82 -8.13
CA GLU A 58 4.99 -4.65 -6.97
C GLU A 58 5.95 -5.83 -6.83
N PHE A 59 7.24 -5.53 -6.66
CA PHE A 59 8.31 -6.51 -6.66
C PHE A 59 9.12 -6.50 -5.36
N PHE A 60 9.63 -7.66 -4.97
CA PHE A 60 10.77 -7.74 -4.05
C PHE A 60 12.08 -7.40 -4.77
N LEU A 61 13.07 -6.92 -3.99
CA LEU A 61 14.41 -6.57 -4.47
C LEU A 61 15.52 -7.37 -3.79
N TYR A 62 15.19 -8.28 -2.88
CA TYR A 62 16.16 -8.89 -1.97
C TYR A 62 17.07 -9.91 -2.64
N SER A 63 16.57 -10.71 -3.56
CA SER A 63 17.36 -11.71 -4.26
C SER A 63 17.90 -11.20 -5.61
N LYS A 64 19.01 -11.77 -6.07
CA LYS A 64 19.52 -11.49 -7.41
C LYS A 64 18.46 -11.81 -8.49
N LYS A 65 17.77 -12.93 -8.35
CA LYS A 65 16.69 -13.34 -9.26
C LYS A 65 15.58 -12.28 -9.36
N ASP A 66 15.14 -11.70 -8.23
CA ASP A 66 14.09 -10.68 -8.23
C ASP A 66 14.58 -9.40 -8.91
N ARG A 67 15.82 -8.97 -8.64
CA ARG A 67 16.40 -7.80 -9.32
C ARG A 67 16.57 -8.01 -10.82
N ASP A 68 17.06 -9.19 -11.24
CA ASP A 68 17.18 -9.54 -12.67
C ASP A 68 15.79 -9.51 -13.36
N ALA A 69 14.74 -9.96 -12.67
CA ALA A 69 13.37 -9.89 -13.18
C ALA A 69 12.88 -8.43 -13.29
N VAL A 70 13.14 -7.60 -12.28
CA VAL A 70 12.81 -6.17 -12.29
C VAL A 70 13.44 -5.48 -13.49
N TYR A 71 14.74 -5.65 -13.72
CA TYR A 71 15.42 -5.06 -14.88
C TYR A 71 14.78 -5.48 -16.20
N LYS A 72 14.52 -6.78 -16.39
CA LYS A 72 13.88 -7.29 -17.60
C LYS A 72 12.43 -6.76 -17.79
N CYS A 73 11.68 -6.55 -16.71
CA CYS A 73 10.37 -5.93 -16.80
C CYS A 73 10.47 -4.43 -17.16
N MET A 74 11.42 -3.71 -16.59
CA MET A 74 11.67 -2.30 -16.94
C MET A 74 12.11 -2.14 -18.41
N GLU A 75 12.93 -3.06 -18.94
CA GLU A 75 13.36 -3.08 -20.35
C GLU A 75 12.19 -3.23 -21.34
N ARG A 76 11.01 -3.72 -20.91
CA ARG A 76 9.80 -3.76 -21.75
C ARG A 76 9.33 -2.36 -22.17
N GLY A 77 9.66 -1.33 -21.39
CA GLY A 77 9.25 0.05 -21.69
C GLY A 77 7.74 0.27 -21.63
N TYR A 78 6.96 -0.61 -20.99
CA TYR A 78 5.53 -0.43 -20.84
C TYR A 78 5.24 0.77 -19.93
N GLN A 79 4.23 1.57 -20.31
CA GLN A 79 3.72 2.61 -19.43
C GLN A 79 3.01 1.99 -18.22
N PHE A 80 2.25 0.91 -18.44
CA PHE A 80 1.53 0.16 -17.41
C PHE A 80 1.63 -1.35 -17.64
N PRO A 81 1.70 -2.14 -16.55
CA PRO A 81 1.87 -1.73 -15.16
C PRO A 81 3.20 -1.02 -14.92
N GLU A 82 3.19 0.01 -14.06
CA GLU A 82 4.44 0.57 -13.56
C GLU A 82 5.17 -0.46 -12.69
N VAL A 83 6.49 -0.57 -12.86
CA VAL A 83 7.32 -1.43 -12.02
C VAL A 83 7.60 -0.70 -10.72
N THR A 84 7.06 -1.20 -9.61
CA THR A 84 7.27 -0.64 -8.28
C THR A 84 7.91 -1.67 -7.35
N SER A 85 8.56 -1.22 -6.29
CA SER A 85 9.18 -2.11 -5.32
C SER A 85 8.48 -2.08 -3.96
N TRP A 86 8.88 -3.00 -3.09
CA TRP A 86 8.48 -3.03 -1.70
C TRP A 86 9.67 -3.33 -0.81
N ILE A 87 9.81 -2.56 0.26
CA ILE A 87 10.86 -2.69 1.25
C ILE A 87 10.31 -2.62 2.68
N ARG A 88 11.08 -3.13 3.64
CA ARG A 88 10.91 -2.78 5.05
C ARG A 88 11.36 -1.33 5.26
N ALA A 89 10.86 -0.70 6.30
CA ALA A 89 11.29 0.65 6.66
C ALA A 89 12.71 0.61 7.26
N SER A 90 13.72 0.46 6.40
CA SER A 90 15.12 0.51 6.79
C SER A 90 15.99 1.19 5.74
N LYS A 91 17.05 1.87 6.19
CA LYS A 91 18.01 2.55 5.31
C LYS A 91 18.79 1.57 4.42
N GLU A 92 19.02 0.36 4.92
CA GLU A 92 19.69 -0.72 4.18
C GLU A 92 18.83 -1.17 3.00
N ASP A 93 17.54 -1.40 3.23
CA ASP A 93 16.62 -1.80 2.17
C ASP A 93 16.42 -0.65 1.15
N PHE A 94 16.41 0.60 1.62
CA PHE A 94 16.29 1.76 0.74
C PHE A 94 17.48 1.90 -0.24
N LYS A 95 18.68 1.48 0.12
CA LYS A 95 19.81 1.44 -0.80
C LYS A 95 19.50 0.62 -2.05
N LEU A 96 18.82 -0.52 -1.91
CA LEU A 96 18.43 -1.38 -3.04
C LEU A 96 17.51 -0.64 -4.02
N VAL A 97 16.59 0.17 -3.48
CA VAL A 97 15.65 0.97 -4.29
C VAL A 97 16.41 1.96 -5.16
N LYS A 98 17.41 2.65 -4.59
CA LYS A 98 18.25 3.62 -5.31
C LYS A 98 19.16 2.93 -6.34
N GLU A 99 19.82 1.84 -5.96
CA GLU A 99 20.72 1.10 -6.85
C GLU A 99 20.04 0.60 -8.12
N ILE A 100 18.76 0.21 -8.01
CA ILE A 100 17.97 -0.28 -9.15
C ILE A 100 17.37 0.87 -9.96
N GLY A 101 17.29 2.07 -9.40
CA GLY A 101 16.69 3.24 -10.05
C GLY A 101 15.17 3.22 -10.06
N MET A 102 14.55 2.70 -9.01
CA MET A 102 13.08 2.67 -8.86
C MET A 102 12.52 4.09 -8.72
N LYS A 103 11.37 4.34 -9.34
CA LYS A 103 10.65 5.62 -9.24
C LYS A 103 9.65 5.67 -8.09
N GLU A 104 9.18 4.51 -7.65
CA GLU A 104 8.25 4.37 -6.53
C GLU A 104 8.62 3.12 -5.72
N THR A 105 8.49 3.20 -4.40
CA THR A 105 8.63 2.05 -3.50
C THR A 105 7.52 2.00 -2.46
N GLY A 106 7.03 0.79 -2.20
CA GLY A 106 6.24 0.49 -1.01
C GLY A 106 7.13 0.41 0.22
N ILE A 107 6.66 0.97 1.33
CA ILE A 107 7.32 0.89 2.65
C ILE A 107 6.36 0.22 3.63
N LEU A 108 6.82 -0.82 4.31
CA LEU A 108 6.05 -1.47 5.38
C LEU A 108 5.97 -0.56 6.60
N VAL A 109 4.75 -0.15 6.94
CA VAL A 109 4.44 0.69 8.11
C VAL A 109 3.51 -0.09 9.03
N SER A 110 4.04 -0.70 10.08
CA SER A 110 3.19 -1.36 11.08
C SER A 110 2.42 -0.31 11.88
N CYS A 111 1.08 -0.39 11.89
CA CYS A 111 0.24 0.64 12.49
C CYS A 111 -0.61 0.15 13.68
N SER A 112 -0.67 -1.17 13.96
CA SER A 112 -1.34 -1.67 15.15
C SER A 112 -0.43 -1.65 16.39
N ASP A 113 -1.01 -1.45 17.54
CA ASP A 113 -0.29 -1.53 18.82
C ASP A 113 0.37 -2.90 19.04
N TYR A 114 -0.24 -3.97 18.55
CA TYR A 114 0.35 -5.30 18.57
C TYR A 114 1.72 -5.34 17.89
N HIS A 115 1.81 -4.74 16.70
CA HIS A 115 3.07 -4.68 15.96
C HIS A 115 4.02 -3.64 16.55
N ILE A 116 3.55 -2.45 16.89
CA ILE A 116 4.39 -1.37 17.43
C ILE A 116 5.03 -1.79 18.74
N PHE A 117 4.24 -2.26 19.73
CA PHE A 117 4.76 -2.58 21.05
C PHE A 117 5.40 -3.96 21.12
N LEU A 118 4.79 -4.98 20.52
CA LEU A 118 5.23 -6.37 20.70
C LEU A 118 6.26 -6.83 19.66
N LYS A 119 6.12 -6.40 18.40
CA LYS A 119 7.03 -6.77 17.30
C LYS A 119 8.23 -5.82 17.24
N LEU A 120 7.97 -4.50 17.19
CA LEU A 120 9.00 -3.49 17.01
C LEU A 120 9.65 -3.04 18.33
N LYS A 121 8.99 -3.27 19.47
CA LYS A 121 9.43 -2.80 20.80
C LYS A 121 9.60 -1.27 20.87
N MET A 122 8.74 -0.54 20.20
CA MET A 122 8.74 0.93 20.13
C MET A 122 7.48 1.51 20.75
N THR A 123 7.55 2.79 21.14
CA THR A 123 6.36 3.60 21.40
C THR A 123 5.75 4.04 20.06
N ARG A 124 4.47 4.47 20.05
CA ARG A 124 3.81 5.03 18.86
C ARG A 124 4.61 6.21 18.28
N LYS A 125 5.14 7.08 19.14
CA LYS A 125 5.96 8.23 18.73
C LYS A 125 7.24 7.79 18.03
N GLN A 126 7.98 6.85 18.61
CA GLN A 126 9.21 6.32 18.01
C GLN A 126 8.95 5.64 16.67
N ALA A 127 7.87 4.84 16.57
CA ALA A 127 7.49 4.20 15.32
C ALA A 127 7.14 5.24 14.24
N MET A 128 6.37 6.27 14.59
CA MET A 128 6.02 7.37 13.67
C MET A 128 7.27 8.11 13.17
N GLU A 129 8.15 8.54 14.08
CA GLU A 129 9.39 9.22 13.74
C GLU A 129 10.30 8.37 12.84
N HIS A 130 10.41 7.07 13.16
CA HIS A 130 11.17 6.12 12.36
C HIS A 130 10.64 6.02 10.94
N TYR A 131 9.34 5.78 10.75
CA TYR A 131 8.75 5.65 9.42
C TYR A 131 8.84 6.94 8.61
N LEU A 132 8.53 8.08 9.22
CA LEU A 132 8.64 9.38 8.55
C LEU A 132 10.08 9.71 8.14
N SER A 133 11.09 9.24 8.88
CA SER A 133 12.49 9.42 8.47
C SER A 133 12.81 8.68 7.17
N ILE A 134 12.33 7.44 6.99
CA ILE A 134 12.53 6.66 5.77
C ILE A 134 11.74 7.26 4.60
N VAL A 135 10.52 7.76 4.87
CA VAL A 135 9.73 8.47 3.84
C VAL A 135 10.49 9.71 3.35
N ARG A 136 11.05 10.52 4.24
CA ARG A 136 11.87 11.68 3.86
C ARG A 136 13.08 11.28 3.03
N ASP A 137 13.84 10.27 3.47
CA ASP A 137 15.00 9.78 2.71
C ASP A 137 14.61 9.41 1.25
N CYS A 138 13.40 8.83 1.03
CA CYS A 138 12.90 8.52 -0.31
C CYS A 138 12.55 9.80 -1.10
N LEU A 139 11.85 10.73 -0.48
CA LEU A 139 11.41 11.97 -1.14
C LEU A 139 12.58 12.89 -1.50
N GLU A 140 13.62 12.94 -0.67
CA GLU A 140 14.87 13.67 -0.93
C GLU A 140 15.60 13.17 -2.18
N GLU A 141 15.43 11.88 -2.51
CA GLU A 141 15.97 11.26 -3.73
C GLU A 141 14.97 11.30 -4.91
N GLY A 142 13.84 12.00 -4.77
CA GLY A 142 12.81 12.10 -5.81
C GLY A 142 11.98 10.84 -6.03
N ILE A 143 11.99 9.90 -5.07
CA ILE A 143 11.29 8.61 -5.16
C ILE A 143 9.94 8.73 -4.48
N SER A 144 8.87 8.42 -5.21
CA SER A 144 7.51 8.35 -4.68
C SER A 144 7.36 7.18 -3.69
N VAL A 145 6.50 7.35 -2.69
CA VAL A 145 6.32 6.38 -1.61
C VAL A 145 4.89 5.88 -1.55
N ARG A 146 4.73 4.58 -1.33
CA ARG A 146 3.47 3.93 -0.94
C ARG A 146 3.61 3.39 0.48
N CYS A 147 2.97 4.02 1.46
CA CYS A 147 2.98 3.54 2.84
C CYS A 147 1.94 2.43 3.02
N HIS A 148 2.42 1.20 3.28
CA HIS A 148 1.59 0.04 3.59
C HIS A 148 1.27 0.03 5.08
N LEU A 149 0.06 0.45 5.45
CA LEU A 149 -0.41 0.47 6.84
C LEU A 149 -0.76 -0.96 7.29
N GLU A 150 0.27 -1.72 7.67
CA GLU A 150 0.17 -3.13 8.08
C GLU A 150 -0.72 -3.26 9.31
N ASP A 151 -1.68 -4.20 9.24
CA ASP A 151 -2.56 -4.55 10.35
C ASP A 151 -3.55 -3.45 10.77
N ILE A 152 -4.05 -2.71 9.77
CA ILE A 152 -4.91 -1.54 9.99
C ILE A 152 -6.22 -1.90 10.70
N THR A 153 -6.75 -3.09 10.48
CA THR A 153 -8.01 -3.56 11.09
C THR A 153 -7.91 -3.87 12.59
N ARG A 154 -6.73 -3.70 13.19
CA ARG A 154 -6.48 -3.74 14.64
C ARG A 154 -5.80 -2.46 15.16
N ALA A 155 -5.65 -1.44 14.31
CA ALA A 155 -4.98 -0.20 14.67
C ALA A 155 -5.92 0.79 15.36
N ASP A 156 -5.33 1.71 16.13
CA ASP A 156 -6.03 2.90 16.61
C ASP A 156 -6.11 3.92 15.48
N ILE A 157 -7.25 3.95 14.80
CA ILE A 157 -7.44 4.77 13.60
C ILE A 157 -7.28 6.26 13.91
N TYR A 158 -7.89 6.76 14.97
CA TYR A 158 -7.83 8.20 15.30
C TYR A 158 -6.64 8.57 16.19
N GLY A 159 -6.13 7.64 16.99
CA GLY A 159 -4.98 7.92 17.85
C GLY A 159 -3.62 7.69 17.20
N TYR A 160 -3.58 7.00 16.03
CA TYR A 160 -2.32 6.73 15.34
C TYR A 160 -2.39 6.87 13.82
N VAL A 161 -3.36 6.20 13.14
CA VAL A 161 -3.39 6.15 11.67
C VAL A 161 -3.66 7.53 11.07
N VAL A 162 -4.70 8.23 11.52
CA VAL A 162 -5.03 9.58 11.03
C VAL A 162 -3.90 10.57 11.31
N PRO A 163 -3.33 10.66 12.54
CA PRO A 163 -2.15 11.50 12.79
C PRO A 163 -0.95 11.20 11.88
N PHE A 164 -0.66 9.91 11.64
CA PHE A 164 0.41 9.51 10.74
C PHE A 164 0.15 9.98 9.29
N CYS A 165 -1.07 9.76 8.78
CA CYS A 165 -1.45 10.21 7.44
C CYS A 165 -1.40 11.75 7.30
N LEU A 166 -1.75 12.50 8.35
CA LEU A 166 -1.61 13.96 8.35
C LEU A 166 -0.14 14.39 8.18
N GLU A 167 0.80 13.71 8.83
CA GLU A 167 2.23 13.98 8.64
C GLU A 167 2.69 13.61 7.21
N LEU A 168 2.18 12.51 6.63
CA LEU A 168 2.46 12.18 5.23
C LEU A 168 1.94 13.26 4.27
N MET A 169 0.76 13.83 4.52
CA MET A 169 0.23 14.91 3.66
C MET A 169 1.04 16.20 3.77
N LYS A 170 1.61 16.52 4.94
CA LYS A 170 2.56 17.62 5.09
C LYS A 170 3.84 17.39 4.26
N LEU A 171 4.40 16.18 4.31
CA LEU A 171 5.57 15.82 3.50
C LEU A 171 5.26 15.88 2.00
N MET A 172 4.10 15.40 1.59
CA MET A 172 3.66 15.48 0.19
C MET A 172 3.57 16.94 -0.28
N GLU A 173 3.05 17.84 0.57
CA GLU A 173 2.98 19.26 0.27
C GLU A 173 4.36 19.92 0.22
N GLU A 174 5.27 19.53 1.11
CA GLU A 174 6.64 20.06 1.19
C GLU A 174 7.47 19.66 -0.05
N TYR A 175 7.49 18.34 -0.38
CA TYR A 175 8.33 17.80 -1.44
C TYR A 175 7.68 17.84 -2.84
N LYS A 176 6.37 18.07 -2.94
CA LYS A 176 5.58 18.01 -4.19
C LYS A 176 5.68 16.66 -4.92
N ILE A 177 5.89 15.59 -4.18
CA ILE A 177 5.97 14.21 -4.65
C ILE A 177 4.79 13.43 -4.06
N PRO A 178 4.02 12.67 -4.88
CA PRO A 178 2.88 11.91 -4.39
C PRO A 178 3.28 10.87 -3.34
N ILE A 179 2.49 10.77 -2.27
CA ILE A 179 2.58 9.72 -1.26
C ILE A 179 1.27 8.96 -1.24
N LYS A 180 1.32 7.67 -1.59
CA LYS A 180 0.17 6.77 -1.55
C LYS A 180 0.04 6.14 -0.16
N VAL A 181 -1.19 5.90 0.26
CA VAL A 181 -1.53 5.24 1.52
C VAL A 181 -2.30 3.96 1.19
N ARG A 182 -1.73 2.82 1.55
CA ARG A 182 -2.36 1.52 1.37
C ARG A 182 -2.85 0.98 2.70
N ALA A 183 -4.16 0.89 2.87
CA ALA A 183 -4.78 0.25 4.02
C ALA A 183 -4.71 -1.27 3.87
N CYS A 184 -3.93 -1.95 4.74
CA CYS A 184 -3.70 -3.38 4.67
C CYS A 184 -4.51 -4.13 5.73
N ASP A 185 -5.54 -4.85 5.30
CA ASP A 185 -6.29 -5.80 6.12
C ASP A 185 -5.49 -7.12 6.23
N THR A 186 -4.38 -7.05 6.95
CA THR A 186 -3.35 -8.10 7.04
C THR A 186 -3.89 -9.41 7.57
N MET A 187 -4.91 -9.37 8.44
CA MET A 187 -5.50 -10.55 9.06
C MET A 187 -6.85 -10.94 8.42
N GLY A 188 -7.32 -10.20 7.42
CA GLY A 188 -8.64 -10.42 6.83
C GLY A 188 -9.80 -10.13 7.78
N TYR A 189 -9.60 -9.28 8.79
CA TYR A 189 -10.61 -8.98 9.82
C TYR A 189 -11.60 -7.89 9.41
N GLY A 190 -11.36 -7.19 8.31
CA GLY A 190 -12.25 -6.18 7.80
C GLY A 190 -13.69 -6.68 7.67
N VAL A 191 -14.65 -5.81 7.94
CA VAL A 191 -16.07 -6.05 7.78
C VAL A 191 -16.73 -4.88 7.06
N ASN A 192 -17.73 -5.17 6.25
CA ASN A 192 -18.32 -4.23 5.29
C ASN A 192 -19.81 -3.95 5.52
N TYR A 193 -20.44 -4.56 6.52
CA TYR A 193 -21.86 -4.32 6.77
C TYR A 193 -22.11 -2.92 7.34
N SER A 194 -23.30 -2.40 7.10
CA SER A 194 -23.76 -1.12 7.62
C SER A 194 -23.71 -1.09 9.16
N GLY A 195 -23.21 0.01 9.72
CA GLY A 195 -23.03 0.14 11.16
C GLY A 195 -21.79 -0.55 11.74
N ALA A 196 -20.97 -1.20 10.90
CA ALA A 196 -19.68 -1.71 11.36
C ALA A 196 -18.80 -0.59 11.91
N VAL A 197 -18.13 -0.84 13.04
CA VAL A 197 -17.32 0.16 13.72
C VAL A 197 -15.83 -0.04 13.46
N ILE A 198 -15.06 1.05 13.54
CA ILE A 198 -13.60 0.99 13.52
C ILE A 198 -13.09 0.22 14.76
N PRO A 199 -11.94 -0.45 14.67
CA PRO A 199 -11.00 -0.46 13.54
C PRO A 199 -11.32 -1.46 12.42
N ARG A 200 -12.43 -2.19 12.47
CA ARG A 200 -12.73 -3.26 11.49
C ARG A 200 -13.62 -2.82 10.33
N SER A 201 -14.29 -1.68 10.44
CA SER A 201 -15.12 -1.14 9.36
C SER A 201 -14.28 -0.71 8.17
N VAL A 202 -14.41 -1.40 7.02
CA VAL A 202 -13.73 -1.02 5.77
C VAL A 202 -14.09 0.41 5.39
N GLN A 203 -15.39 0.72 5.31
CA GLN A 203 -15.90 2.05 4.99
C GLN A 203 -15.45 3.10 6.00
N GLY A 204 -15.41 2.75 7.29
CA GLY A 204 -14.96 3.67 8.35
C GLY A 204 -13.48 4.01 8.26
N ILE A 205 -12.63 3.03 7.92
CA ILE A 205 -11.19 3.23 7.70
C ILE A 205 -10.96 4.17 6.52
N ILE A 206 -11.58 3.88 5.35
CA ILE A 206 -11.40 4.70 4.14
C ILE A 206 -11.90 6.12 4.37
N TYR A 207 -13.07 6.27 5.01
CA TYR A 207 -13.60 7.58 5.37
C TYR A 207 -12.64 8.36 6.28
N ALA A 208 -12.08 7.72 7.30
CA ALA A 208 -11.15 8.37 8.22
C ALA A 208 -9.88 8.86 7.51
N ILE A 209 -9.28 8.03 6.65
CA ILE A 209 -8.09 8.39 5.87
C ILE A 209 -8.41 9.53 4.91
N HIS A 210 -9.52 9.46 4.17
CA HIS A 210 -9.88 10.50 3.21
C HIS A 210 -10.31 11.80 3.90
N THR A 211 -11.32 11.71 4.78
CA THR A 211 -11.99 12.90 5.31
C THR A 211 -11.24 13.57 6.46
N HIS A 212 -10.61 12.77 7.35
CA HIS A 212 -9.95 13.33 8.53
C HIS A 212 -8.44 13.52 8.36
N ALA A 213 -7.81 12.74 7.49
CA ALA A 213 -6.39 12.94 7.18
C ALA A 213 -6.16 13.67 5.85
N GLY A 214 -7.19 13.91 5.05
CA GLY A 214 -7.10 14.67 3.81
C GLY A 214 -6.40 13.95 2.66
N VAL A 215 -6.26 12.62 2.74
CA VAL A 215 -5.63 11.85 1.66
C VAL A 215 -6.55 11.83 0.44
N PRO A 216 -6.10 12.26 -0.75
CA PRO A 216 -6.90 12.19 -1.97
C PRO A 216 -7.30 10.75 -2.33
N HIS A 217 -8.48 10.55 -2.90
CA HIS A 217 -8.95 9.23 -3.35
C HIS A 217 -7.94 8.49 -4.23
N SER A 218 -7.35 9.19 -5.21
CA SER A 218 -6.35 8.64 -6.12
C SER A 218 -5.06 8.15 -5.45
N LEU A 219 -4.87 8.45 -4.18
CA LEU A 219 -3.71 8.05 -3.38
C LEU A 219 -4.06 7.06 -2.27
N ILE A 220 -5.32 6.61 -2.18
CA ILE A 220 -5.75 5.61 -1.22
C ILE A 220 -5.89 4.25 -1.92
N GLU A 221 -5.23 3.24 -1.39
CA GLU A 221 -5.32 1.86 -1.85
C GLU A 221 -5.83 0.95 -0.72
N TRP A 222 -6.50 -0.13 -1.09
CA TRP A 222 -6.89 -1.21 -0.19
C TRP A 222 -6.17 -2.50 -0.55
N HIS A 223 -5.62 -3.19 0.44
CA HIS A 223 -5.01 -4.50 0.28
C HIS A 223 -5.63 -5.47 1.30
N GLY A 224 -6.46 -6.39 0.82
CA GLY A 224 -7.20 -7.33 1.67
C GLY A 224 -6.70 -8.75 1.54
N HIS A 225 -6.35 -9.38 2.67
CA HIS A 225 -6.08 -10.81 2.75
C HIS A 225 -7.38 -11.61 2.78
N ASN A 226 -7.33 -12.87 2.33
CA ASN A 226 -8.50 -13.70 2.10
C ASN A 226 -8.67 -14.83 3.13
N ASP A 227 -8.07 -14.71 4.31
CA ASP A 227 -8.11 -15.73 5.37
C ASP A 227 -9.55 -16.09 5.79
N PHE A 228 -10.46 -15.14 5.70
CA PHE A 228 -11.88 -15.32 6.01
C PHE A 228 -12.79 -15.20 4.78
N TYR A 229 -12.26 -15.39 3.56
CA TYR A 229 -13.01 -15.35 2.30
C TYR A 229 -13.74 -14.01 2.05
N LYS A 230 -13.20 -12.90 2.54
CA LYS A 230 -13.81 -11.56 2.44
C LYS A 230 -13.02 -10.58 1.56
N ALA A 231 -11.88 -10.98 1.00
CA ALA A 231 -11.04 -10.06 0.25
C ALA A 231 -11.79 -9.36 -0.88
N VAL A 232 -12.57 -10.08 -1.68
CA VAL A 232 -13.33 -9.52 -2.80
C VAL A 232 -14.37 -8.51 -2.32
N VAL A 233 -15.21 -8.88 -1.35
CA VAL A 233 -16.26 -7.99 -0.87
C VAL A 233 -15.70 -6.77 -0.13
N ASN A 234 -14.62 -6.93 0.63
CA ASN A 234 -13.96 -5.82 1.31
C ASN A 234 -13.28 -4.86 0.34
N SER A 235 -12.60 -5.37 -0.70
CA SER A 235 -11.98 -4.54 -1.74
C SER A 235 -13.04 -3.76 -2.54
N THR A 236 -14.14 -4.41 -2.93
CA THR A 236 -15.27 -3.74 -3.58
C THR A 236 -15.88 -2.66 -2.68
N THR A 237 -16.01 -2.94 -1.38
CA THR A 237 -16.48 -1.94 -0.40
C THR A 237 -15.51 -0.77 -0.33
N ALA A 238 -14.19 -1.01 -0.28
CA ALA A 238 -13.21 0.06 -0.26
C ALA A 238 -13.35 1.01 -1.48
N TRP A 239 -13.59 0.47 -2.68
CA TRP A 239 -13.89 1.30 -3.88
C TRP A 239 -15.15 2.14 -3.70
N LEU A 240 -16.26 1.57 -3.20
CA LEU A 240 -17.52 2.31 -3.00
C LEU A 240 -17.37 3.49 -2.03
N TYR A 241 -16.36 3.45 -1.17
CA TYR A 241 -16.14 4.47 -0.13
C TYR A 241 -14.89 5.33 -0.33
N GLY A 242 -14.15 5.17 -1.42
CA GLY A 242 -13.14 6.14 -1.79
C GLY A 242 -11.74 5.64 -2.09
N CYS A 243 -11.50 4.34 -2.16
CA CYS A 243 -10.26 3.80 -2.72
C CYS A 243 -10.26 3.92 -4.25
N SER A 244 -9.13 4.32 -4.80
CA SER A 244 -8.93 4.38 -6.24
C SER A 244 -8.02 3.25 -6.71
#